data_a4321be1ee595027a46fe6ed92b130e1
#
_entry.id   a4321be1ee595027a46fe6ed92b130e1
#
_cell.length_a   1.000
_cell.length_b   1.000
_cell.length_c   1.000
_cell.angle_alpha   90.00
_cell.angle_beta   90.00
_cell.angle_gamma   90.00
#
_symmetry.space_group_name_H-M   'P 1'
#
loop_
_entity.id
_entity.type
_entity.pdbx_description
1 polymer ?
#
loop_
_entity_poly.entity_id
_entity_poly.type
_entity_poly.pdbx_seq_one_letter_code
_entity_poly.pdbx_strand_id
1 'polypeptide(L)'
;MTPFFIALQFLTRLKIVNQTEWSMEDFGKSVATFPYVGLIIGIFLTIIYFIFSQFLAPMPLMLIIVISEFLFTGGLHADGLMDTSDGLFSGREREKKLEIMKDSRVGSFGVVAFIFVTLLKWQLFTAIPVPEFIPIILLMMPLMSRYTLILSIRSYPYARKSGMGQAFALYAPKYVITWSTISTFCMPIFICLVLSLLYAVIWGITSLLSIPFIPFTIAIYGLAYALVGLIEINIFSMIMSYIINRILNHYIVKQLGGTT
;
A
#
# COMPACT_ATOMS: atom_id res chain seq x y z
N MET A 1 13.68 5.13 -19.48
CA MET A 1 13.77 4.47 -18.14
C MET A 1 12.58 3.55 -17.95
N THR A 2 12.72 2.47 -17.17
CA THR A 2 11.55 1.62 -16.94
C THR A 2 10.53 2.33 -16.03
N PRO A 3 9.24 2.28 -16.33
CA PRO A 3 8.18 2.89 -15.51
C PRO A 3 8.24 2.52 -14.02
N PHE A 4 8.78 1.35 -13.73
CA PHE A 4 8.96 0.85 -12.38
C PHE A 4 9.88 1.72 -11.51
N PHE A 5 11.04 2.16 -12.02
CA PHE A 5 11.95 3.01 -11.24
C PHE A 5 11.38 4.40 -11.00
N ILE A 6 10.58 4.93 -11.95
CA ILE A 6 9.85 6.17 -11.76
C ILE A 6 8.86 6.03 -10.60
N ALA A 7 8.05 4.98 -10.61
CA ALA A 7 7.10 4.70 -9.53
C ALA A 7 7.79 4.49 -8.18
N LEU A 8 8.90 3.74 -8.17
CA LEU A 8 9.64 3.45 -6.94
C LEU A 8 10.19 4.75 -6.30
N GLN A 9 10.83 5.61 -7.09
CA GLN A 9 11.38 6.88 -6.61
C GLN A 9 10.29 7.89 -6.23
N PHE A 10 9.12 7.82 -6.87
CA PHE A 10 7.98 8.67 -6.54
C PHE A 10 7.30 8.24 -5.24
N LEU A 11 7.08 6.94 -5.04
CA LEU A 11 6.31 6.40 -3.91
C LEU A 11 7.16 6.06 -2.67
N THR A 12 8.49 6.15 -2.79
CA THR A 12 9.43 5.85 -1.69
C THR A 12 10.60 6.83 -1.69
N ARG A 13 11.42 6.79 -0.64
CA ARG A 13 12.68 7.54 -0.55
C ARG A 13 13.85 6.86 -1.23
N LEU A 14 13.64 5.71 -1.89
CA LEU A 14 14.71 4.99 -2.59
C LEU A 14 15.08 5.70 -3.89
N LYS A 15 16.28 6.26 -3.94
CA LYS A 15 16.87 6.86 -5.14
C LYS A 15 17.84 5.85 -5.78
N ILE A 16 17.35 5.04 -6.71
CA ILE A 16 18.18 4.01 -7.39
C ILE A 16 18.80 4.56 -8.66
N VAL A 17 18.16 5.53 -9.30
CA VAL A 17 18.62 6.12 -10.56
C VAL A 17 18.74 7.64 -10.43
N ASN A 18 19.88 8.18 -10.92
CA ASN A 18 20.18 9.61 -10.87
C ASN A 18 19.48 10.40 -12.01
N GLN A 19 18.22 10.11 -12.30
CA GLN A 19 17.43 10.87 -13.25
C GLN A 19 16.45 11.78 -12.50
N THR A 20 16.49 13.07 -12.80
CA THR A 20 15.66 14.09 -12.16
C THR A 20 14.55 14.62 -13.06
N GLU A 21 14.65 14.42 -14.37
CA GLU A 21 13.65 14.87 -15.35
C GLU A 21 12.96 13.68 -15.98
N TRP A 22 11.64 13.67 -15.91
CA TRP A 22 10.78 12.66 -16.53
C TRP A 22 9.70 13.32 -17.38
N SER A 23 9.41 12.72 -18.53
CA SER A 23 8.28 13.15 -19.32
C SER A 23 6.98 12.90 -18.57
N MET A 24 5.97 13.75 -18.79
CA MET A 24 4.63 13.54 -18.22
C MET A 24 4.04 12.19 -18.65
N GLU A 25 4.37 11.74 -19.84
CA GLU A 25 3.94 10.44 -20.37
C GLU A 25 4.56 9.26 -19.62
N ASP A 26 5.89 9.29 -19.40
CA ASP A 26 6.58 8.23 -18.65
C ASP A 26 6.10 8.17 -17.21
N PHE A 27 5.88 9.34 -16.60
CA PHE A 27 5.35 9.46 -15.25
C PHE A 27 3.93 8.88 -15.18
N GLY A 28 3.05 9.22 -16.13
CA GLY A 28 1.70 8.66 -16.19
C GLY A 28 1.68 7.14 -16.42
N LYS A 29 2.55 6.62 -17.27
CA LYS A 29 2.69 5.16 -17.52
C LYS A 29 3.19 4.39 -16.30
N SER A 30 3.92 5.04 -15.40
CA SER A 30 4.47 4.41 -14.19
C SER A 30 3.40 3.88 -13.23
N VAL A 31 2.18 4.39 -13.31
CA VAL A 31 1.02 3.93 -12.52
C VAL A 31 0.80 2.42 -12.62
N ALA A 32 1.08 1.82 -13.78
CA ALA A 32 0.92 0.37 -13.97
C ALA A 32 1.83 -0.48 -13.06
N THR A 33 2.86 0.13 -12.49
CA THR A 33 3.83 -0.56 -11.62
C THR A 33 3.63 -0.26 -10.12
N PHE A 34 2.64 0.53 -9.75
CA PHE A 34 2.36 0.89 -8.36
C PHE A 34 2.15 -0.31 -7.42
N PRO A 35 1.45 -1.40 -7.82
CA PRO A 35 1.31 -2.58 -6.97
C PRO A 35 2.66 -3.22 -6.61
N TYR A 36 3.61 -3.26 -7.56
CA TYR A 36 4.96 -3.79 -7.30
C TYR A 36 5.73 -2.95 -6.27
N VAL A 37 5.57 -1.63 -6.32
CA VAL A 37 6.14 -0.75 -5.28
C VAL A 37 5.45 -0.98 -3.94
N GLY A 38 4.14 -1.19 -3.92
CA GLY A 38 3.41 -1.60 -2.73
C GLY A 38 3.97 -2.87 -2.10
N LEU A 39 4.30 -3.87 -2.93
CA LEU A 39 4.93 -5.10 -2.49
C LEU A 39 6.32 -4.84 -1.84
N ILE A 40 7.15 -4.00 -2.44
CA ILE A 40 8.47 -3.65 -1.88
C ILE A 40 8.33 -2.99 -0.50
N ILE A 41 7.35 -2.07 -0.35
CA ILE A 41 7.07 -1.46 0.95
C ILE A 41 6.63 -2.54 1.96
N GLY A 42 5.75 -3.46 1.55
CA GLY A 42 5.30 -4.56 2.38
C GLY A 42 6.43 -5.50 2.82
N ILE A 43 7.33 -5.85 1.90
CA ILE A 43 8.54 -6.63 2.22
C ILE A 43 9.40 -5.90 3.25
N PHE A 44 9.65 -4.60 3.04
CA PHE A 44 10.41 -3.78 3.99
C PHE A 44 9.79 -3.80 5.38
N LEU A 45 8.49 -3.58 5.51
CA LEU A 45 7.78 -3.61 6.80
C LEU A 45 7.83 -4.99 7.46
N THR A 46 7.70 -6.04 6.66
CA THR A 46 7.79 -7.43 7.15
C THR A 46 9.19 -7.74 7.68
N ILE A 47 10.24 -7.26 7.02
CA ILE A 47 11.62 -7.39 7.51
C ILE A 47 11.79 -6.66 8.84
N ILE A 48 11.31 -5.42 8.95
CA ILE A 48 11.34 -4.65 10.22
C ILE A 48 10.62 -5.41 11.32
N TYR A 49 9.44 -5.98 11.02
CA TYR A 49 8.69 -6.80 11.97
C TYR A 49 9.53 -7.97 12.48
N PHE A 50 10.12 -8.77 11.62
CA PHE A 50 10.91 -9.94 12.04
C PHE A 50 12.15 -9.57 12.85
N ILE A 51 12.82 -8.46 12.51
CA ILE A 51 13.99 -7.99 13.25
C ILE A 51 13.60 -7.59 14.68
N PHE A 52 12.55 -6.78 14.82
CA PHE A 52 12.21 -6.18 16.12
C PHE A 52 11.25 -7.01 16.96
N SER A 53 10.50 -7.96 16.40
CA SER A 53 9.58 -8.83 17.14
C SER A 53 10.28 -9.72 18.18
N GLN A 54 11.58 -9.92 18.04
CA GLN A 54 12.38 -10.69 19.00
C GLN A 54 12.73 -9.89 20.28
N PHE A 55 12.61 -8.56 20.22
CA PHE A 55 13.10 -7.66 21.28
C PHE A 55 12.00 -6.77 21.86
N LEU A 56 10.91 -6.58 21.16
CA LEU A 56 9.87 -5.61 21.51
C LEU A 56 8.52 -6.26 21.78
N ALA A 57 7.82 -5.71 22.76
CA ALA A 57 6.41 -6.03 22.98
C ALA A 57 5.55 -5.52 21.77
N PRO A 58 4.35 -6.11 21.55
CA PRO A 58 3.53 -5.79 20.37
C PRO A 58 3.24 -4.30 20.19
N MET A 59 2.92 -3.59 21.26
CA MET A 59 2.53 -2.18 21.18
C MET A 59 3.64 -1.27 20.64
N PRO A 60 4.87 -1.22 21.20
CA PRO A 60 5.95 -0.43 20.63
C PRO A 60 6.42 -0.94 19.26
N LEU A 61 6.36 -2.26 19.03
CA LEU A 61 6.69 -2.83 17.72
C LEU A 61 5.79 -2.28 16.62
N MET A 62 4.47 -2.28 16.84
CA MET A 62 3.52 -1.75 15.84
C MET A 62 3.68 -0.25 15.61
N LEU A 63 4.06 0.51 16.63
CA LEU A 63 4.38 1.93 16.47
C LEU A 63 5.61 2.12 15.56
N ILE A 64 6.67 1.33 15.77
CA ILE A 64 7.86 1.35 14.90
C ILE A 64 7.50 1.00 13.46
N ILE A 65 6.63 0.02 13.23
CA ILE A 65 6.15 -0.34 11.88
C ILE A 65 5.46 0.86 11.21
N VAL A 66 4.55 1.55 11.91
CA VAL A 66 3.85 2.73 11.37
C VAL A 66 4.82 3.87 11.05
N ILE A 67 5.78 4.14 11.95
CA ILE A 67 6.83 5.15 11.73
C ILE A 67 7.73 4.75 10.55
N SER A 68 8.13 3.48 10.46
CA SER A 68 8.99 2.98 9.38
C SER A 68 8.34 3.14 8.00
N GLU A 69 7.03 2.88 7.88
CA GLU A 69 6.30 3.12 6.64
C GLU A 69 6.29 4.59 6.25
N PHE A 70 6.01 5.49 7.22
CA PHE A 70 6.04 6.92 6.99
C PHE A 70 7.42 7.40 6.49
N LEU A 71 8.49 6.97 7.15
CA LEU A 71 9.86 7.33 6.77
C LEU A 71 10.24 6.76 5.40
N PHE A 72 9.89 5.51 5.12
CA PHE A 72 10.24 4.85 3.87
C PHE A 72 9.51 5.45 2.66
N THR A 73 8.26 5.84 2.83
CA THR A 73 7.45 6.51 1.78
C THR A 73 7.69 8.02 1.70
N GLY A 74 8.41 8.58 2.67
CA GLY A 74 8.68 10.02 2.75
C GLY A 74 7.44 10.85 3.07
N GLY A 75 6.41 10.25 3.64
CA GLY A 75 5.20 10.94 4.06
C GLY A 75 4.25 11.36 2.93
N LEU A 76 4.52 11.01 1.67
CA LEU A 76 3.73 11.45 0.50
C LEU A 76 2.22 11.29 0.68
N HIS A 77 1.77 10.14 1.20
CA HIS A 77 0.34 9.88 1.40
C HIS A 77 -0.22 10.58 2.64
N ALA A 78 0.60 10.77 3.66
CA ALA A 78 0.22 11.54 4.85
C ALA A 78 0.03 13.02 4.52
N ASP A 79 0.92 13.59 3.72
CA ASP A 79 0.81 14.95 3.19
C ASP A 79 -0.50 15.11 2.40
N GLY A 80 -0.77 14.22 1.44
CA GLY A 80 -2.02 14.23 0.70
C GLY A 80 -3.29 14.05 1.56
N LEU A 81 -3.21 13.29 2.67
CA LEU A 81 -4.30 13.18 3.64
C LEU A 81 -4.52 14.52 4.36
N MET A 82 -3.45 15.17 4.81
CA MET A 82 -3.49 16.46 5.50
C MET A 82 -4.06 17.54 4.58
N ASP A 83 -3.53 17.68 3.38
CA ASP A 83 -4.00 18.65 2.38
C ASP A 83 -5.48 18.45 2.05
N THR A 84 -5.88 17.19 1.82
CA THR A 84 -7.27 16.85 1.50
C THR A 84 -8.20 17.19 2.65
N SER A 85 -7.79 16.92 3.88
CA SER A 85 -8.59 17.22 5.08
C SER A 85 -8.73 18.72 5.30
N ASP A 86 -7.65 19.49 5.15
CA ASP A 86 -7.70 20.94 5.27
C ASP A 86 -8.60 21.56 4.19
N GLY A 87 -8.53 21.09 2.96
CA GLY A 87 -9.39 21.57 1.88
C GLY A 87 -10.86 21.21 2.11
N LEU A 88 -11.17 19.93 2.34
CA LEU A 88 -12.53 19.43 2.45
C LEU A 88 -13.30 20.03 3.64
N PHE A 89 -12.64 20.09 4.81
CA PHE A 89 -13.27 20.57 6.05
C PHE A 89 -13.18 22.09 6.24
N SER A 90 -12.59 22.84 5.30
CA SER A 90 -12.49 24.31 5.36
C SER A 90 -13.86 25.03 5.30
N GLY A 91 -14.93 24.35 4.88
CA GLY A 91 -16.25 24.97 4.67
C GLY A 91 -16.29 25.98 3.51
N ARG A 92 -15.25 26.03 2.64
CA ARG A 92 -15.12 27.00 1.56
C ARG A 92 -15.70 26.46 0.24
N GLU A 93 -15.84 27.35 -0.74
CA GLU A 93 -16.19 26.99 -2.11
C GLU A 93 -15.09 26.14 -2.77
N ARG A 94 -15.45 25.41 -3.82
CA ARG A 94 -14.61 24.43 -4.51
C ARG A 94 -13.22 24.98 -4.89
N GLU A 95 -13.18 26.15 -5.51
CA GLU A 95 -11.94 26.78 -5.96
C GLU A 95 -10.99 27.07 -4.79
N LYS A 96 -11.55 27.57 -3.69
CA LYS A 96 -10.78 27.88 -2.48
C LYS A 96 -10.31 26.60 -1.75
N LYS A 97 -11.11 25.52 -1.75
CA LYS A 97 -10.66 24.21 -1.26
C LYS A 97 -9.43 23.72 -2.02
N LEU A 98 -9.46 23.78 -3.37
CA LEU A 98 -8.34 23.37 -4.22
C LEU A 98 -7.10 24.26 -4.05
N GLU A 99 -7.28 25.53 -3.68
CA GLU A 99 -6.20 26.45 -3.34
C GLU A 99 -5.57 26.08 -1.99
N ILE A 100 -6.38 25.84 -0.96
CA ILE A 100 -5.92 25.39 0.37
C ILE A 100 -5.08 24.11 0.25
N MET A 101 -5.52 23.13 -0.53
CA MET A 101 -4.80 21.88 -0.77
C MET A 101 -3.48 22.04 -1.55
N LYS A 102 -3.12 23.24 -2.01
CA LYS A 102 -1.83 23.57 -2.64
C LYS A 102 -0.93 24.37 -1.73
N ASP A 103 -1.47 24.90 -0.64
CA ASP A 103 -0.70 25.67 0.33
C ASP A 103 0.25 24.71 1.08
N SER A 104 1.53 25.06 1.16
CA SER A 104 2.52 24.27 1.90
C SER A 104 2.34 24.35 3.42
N ARG A 105 1.45 25.21 3.91
CA ARG A 105 1.13 25.34 5.33
C ARG A 105 0.07 24.35 5.74
N VAL A 106 0.38 23.56 6.74
CA VAL A 106 -0.57 22.58 7.29
C VAL A 106 -1.60 23.30 8.17
N GLY A 107 -2.87 23.02 7.94
CA GLY A 107 -3.98 23.49 8.77
C GLY A 107 -4.31 22.54 9.91
N SER A 108 -5.19 22.97 10.81
CA SER A 108 -5.58 22.19 11.99
C SER A 108 -6.34 20.89 11.63
N PHE A 109 -7.16 20.91 10.58
CA PHE A 109 -7.89 19.70 10.15
C PHE A 109 -6.94 18.64 9.60
N GLY A 110 -5.90 19.03 8.88
CA GLY A 110 -4.86 18.13 8.39
C GLY A 110 -4.11 17.45 9.54
N VAL A 111 -3.67 18.22 10.54
CA VAL A 111 -3.00 17.68 11.73
C VAL A 111 -3.90 16.70 12.48
N VAL A 112 -5.16 17.05 12.74
CA VAL A 112 -6.11 16.18 13.44
C VAL A 112 -6.36 14.90 12.65
N ALA A 113 -6.57 14.99 11.34
CA ALA A 113 -6.77 13.82 10.48
C ALA A 113 -5.56 12.88 10.48
N PHE A 114 -4.34 13.43 10.38
CA PHE A 114 -3.10 12.67 10.45
C PHE A 114 -2.95 11.92 11.78
N ILE A 115 -3.18 12.61 12.91
CA ILE A 115 -3.12 12.01 14.24
C ILE A 115 -4.15 10.87 14.36
N PHE A 116 -5.40 11.11 13.97
CA PHE A 116 -6.46 10.09 14.08
C PHE A 116 -6.16 8.86 13.23
N VAL A 117 -5.76 9.03 11.97
CA VAL A 117 -5.44 7.90 11.10
C VAL A 117 -4.23 7.13 11.60
N THR A 118 -3.20 7.83 12.09
CA THR A 118 -1.99 7.21 12.64
C THR A 118 -2.29 6.39 13.90
N LEU A 119 -3.04 6.96 14.85
CA LEU A 119 -3.44 6.27 16.07
C LEU A 119 -4.36 5.08 15.79
N LEU A 120 -5.32 5.26 14.88
CA LEU A 120 -6.22 4.18 14.47
C LEU A 120 -5.44 3.03 13.83
N LYS A 121 -4.51 3.32 12.92
CA LYS A 121 -3.67 2.33 12.27
C LYS A 121 -2.81 1.56 13.29
N TRP A 122 -2.16 2.29 14.20
CA TRP A 122 -1.37 1.69 15.27
C TRP A 122 -2.21 0.79 16.15
N GLN A 123 -3.40 1.24 16.58
CA GLN A 123 -4.31 0.47 17.42
C GLN A 123 -4.83 -0.78 16.71
N LEU A 124 -5.20 -0.66 15.43
CA LEU A 124 -5.66 -1.81 14.64
C LEU A 124 -4.59 -2.88 14.50
N PHE A 125 -3.35 -2.51 14.26
CA PHE A 125 -2.24 -3.47 14.20
C PHE A 125 -2.00 -4.14 15.57
N THR A 126 -2.08 -3.37 16.65
CA THR A 126 -1.91 -3.91 18.01
C THR A 126 -3.05 -4.86 18.40
N ALA A 127 -4.24 -4.66 17.85
CA ALA A 127 -5.44 -5.45 18.14
C ALA A 127 -5.54 -6.74 17.30
N ILE A 128 -4.59 -7.05 16.42
CA ILE A 128 -4.61 -8.29 15.63
C ILE A 128 -4.50 -9.48 16.59
N PRO A 129 -5.54 -10.36 16.64
CA PRO A 129 -5.61 -11.40 17.68
C PRO A 129 -4.68 -12.57 17.41
N VAL A 130 -4.22 -12.73 16.16
CA VAL A 130 -3.37 -13.86 15.72
C VAL A 130 -2.07 -13.27 15.15
N PRO A 131 -0.98 -13.21 15.94
CA PRO A 131 0.28 -12.57 15.54
C PRO A 131 0.89 -13.16 14.26
N GLU A 132 0.63 -14.43 13.96
CA GLU A 132 1.11 -15.11 12.77
C GLU A 132 0.60 -14.49 11.45
N PHE A 133 -0.51 -13.78 11.50
CA PHE A 133 -1.04 -13.05 10.33
C PHE A 133 -0.40 -11.67 10.13
N ILE A 134 0.32 -11.14 11.11
CA ILE A 134 0.92 -9.79 10.99
C ILE A 134 1.84 -9.68 9.76
N PRO A 135 2.79 -10.61 9.49
CA PRO A 135 3.64 -10.51 8.30
C PRO A 135 2.86 -10.46 6.99
N ILE A 136 1.80 -11.25 6.86
CA ILE A 136 0.94 -11.26 5.67
C ILE A 136 0.19 -9.94 5.55
N ILE A 137 -0.35 -9.41 6.63
CA ILE A 137 -1.05 -8.12 6.65
C ILE A 137 -0.10 -6.99 6.26
N LEU A 138 1.11 -6.96 6.82
CA LEU A 138 2.13 -5.97 6.49
C LEU A 138 2.55 -6.03 5.02
N LEU A 139 2.63 -7.22 4.43
CA LEU A 139 2.93 -7.43 3.02
C LEU A 139 1.80 -6.92 2.13
N MET A 140 0.55 -7.26 2.47
CA MET A 140 -0.61 -6.99 1.63
C MET A 140 -1.12 -5.55 1.72
N MET A 141 -1.05 -4.92 2.89
CA MET A 141 -1.63 -3.60 3.11
C MET A 141 -1.08 -2.52 2.14
N PRO A 142 0.25 -2.36 1.95
CA PRO A 142 0.76 -1.39 0.99
C PRO A 142 0.44 -1.75 -0.46
N LEU A 143 0.37 -3.04 -0.79
CA LEU A 143 -0.04 -3.54 -2.09
C LEU A 143 -1.48 -3.12 -2.42
N MET A 144 -2.43 -3.37 -1.48
CA MET A 144 -3.83 -2.98 -1.61
C MET A 144 -4.00 -1.46 -1.69
N SER A 145 -3.24 -0.71 -0.90
CA SER A 145 -3.26 0.75 -0.95
C SER A 145 -2.91 1.28 -2.34
N ARG A 146 -1.91 0.71 -3.02
CA ARG A 146 -1.50 1.14 -4.38
C ARG A 146 -2.50 0.70 -5.44
N TYR A 147 -3.17 -0.42 -5.23
CA TYR A 147 -4.31 -0.83 -6.07
C TYR A 147 -5.48 0.16 -5.96
N THR A 148 -5.88 0.57 -4.75
CA THR A 148 -6.95 1.57 -4.57
C THR A 148 -6.62 2.93 -5.17
N LEU A 149 -5.34 3.32 -5.15
CA LEU A 149 -4.88 4.54 -5.81
C LEU A 149 -5.13 4.47 -7.33
N ILE A 150 -4.83 3.34 -7.96
CA ILE A 150 -5.10 3.12 -9.40
C ILE A 150 -6.60 3.16 -9.70
N LEU A 151 -7.43 2.56 -8.84
CA LEU A 151 -8.88 2.65 -8.98
C LEU A 151 -9.35 4.11 -8.95
N SER A 152 -8.79 4.94 -8.05
CA SER A 152 -9.13 6.36 -7.97
C SER A 152 -8.70 7.13 -9.23
N ILE A 153 -7.47 6.92 -9.69
CA ILE A 153 -6.92 7.59 -10.88
C ILE A 153 -7.76 7.32 -12.14
N ARG A 154 -8.23 6.09 -12.31
CA ARG A 154 -8.92 5.67 -13.56
C ARG A 154 -10.43 5.75 -13.51
N SER A 155 -11.03 5.71 -12.33
CA SER A 155 -12.49 5.69 -12.21
C SER A 155 -13.11 7.08 -12.06
N TYR A 156 -12.30 8.11 -11.81
CA TYR A 156 -12.78 9.46 -11.53
C TYR A 156 -12.00 10.52 -12.30
N PRO A 157 -12.65 11.65 -12.67
CA PRO A 157 -11.94 12.75 -13.31
C PRO A 157 -10.95 13.40 -12.34
N TYR A 158 -9.90 14.00 -12.90
CA TYR A 158 -8.96 14.81 -12.13
C TYR A 158 -9.53 16.21 -11.87
N ALA A 159 -9.51 16.67 -10.62
CA ALA A 159 -10.19 17.91 -10.23
C ALA A 159 -9.48 19.19 -10.66
N ARG A 160 -8.16 19.14 -10.87
CA ARG A 160 -7.32 20.30 -11.16
C ARG A 160 -6.99 20.39 -12.65
N LYS A 161 -6.69 21.62 -13.12
CA LYS A 161 -6.26 21.87 -14.53
C LYS A 161 -4.79 21.52 -14.77
N SER A 162 -3.96 21.44 -13.72
CA SER A 162 -2.53 21.16 -13.80
C SER A 162 -2.04 20.48 -12.53
N GLY A 163 -0.89 19.80 -12.60
CA GLY A 163 -0.26 19.11 -11.48
C GLY A 163 0.16 17.68 -11.83
N MET A 164 0.93 17.03 -10.94
CA MET A 164 1.44 15.67 -11.17
C MET A 164 0.32 14.63 -11.40
N GLY A 165 -0.81 14.76 -10.70
CA GLY A 165 -1.96 13.88 -10.88
C GLY A 165 -2.57 13.94 -12.28
N GLN A 166 -2.39 15.05 -13.02
CA GLN A 166 -2.83 15.17 -14.41
C GLN A 166 -2.10 14.18 -15.33
N ALA A 167 -0.81 13.94 -15.10
CA ALA A 167 -0.04 12.95 -15.87
C ALA A 167 -0.63 11.55 -15.70
N PHE A 168 -0.99 11.18 -14.47
CA PHE A 168 -1.66 9.90 -14.20
C PHE A 168 -3.03 9.81 -14.89
N ALA A 169 -3.83 10.87 -14.82
CA ALA A 169 -5.16 10.88 -15.45
C ALA A 169 -5.09 10.75 -16.98
N LEU A 170 -4.10 11.39 -17.63
CA LEU A 170 -3.97 11.43 -19.08
C LEU A 170 -3.26 10.19 -19.66
N TYR A 171 -2.19 9.74 -19.01
CA TYR A 171 -1.26 8.76 -19.60
C TYR A 171 -1.26 7.40 -18.92
N ALA A 172 -2.06 7.16 -17.85
CA ALA A 172 -2.22 5.84 -17.29
C ALA A 172 -2.75 4.86 -18.34
N PRO A 173 -2.15 3.66 -18.52
CA PRO A 173 -2.57 2.70 -19.51
C PRO A 173 -4.06 2.32 -19.37
N LYS A 174 -4.75 2.12 -20.48
CA LYS A 174 -6.19 1.79 -20.49
C LYS A 174 -6.50 0.50 -19.71
N TYR A 175 -5.60 -0.47 -19.74
CA TYR A 175 -5.71 -1.77 -19.09
C TYR A 175 -5.17 -1.79 -17.63
N VAL A 176 -4.77 -0.63 -17.10
CA VAL A 176 -4.09 -0.60 -15.79
C VAL A 176 -4.93 -1.17 -14.65
N ILE A 177 -6.26 -0.96 -14.65
CA ILE A 177 -7.14 -1.54 -13.62
C ILE A 177 -7.10 -3.06 -13.70
N THR A 178 -7.32 -3.64 -14.90
CA THR A 178 -7.32 -5.11 -15.09
C THR A 178 -5.97 -5.70 -14.68
N TRP A 179 -4.89 -5.12 -15.19
CA TRP A 179 -3.53 -5.57 -14.84
C TRP A 179 -3.25 -5.48 -13.35
N SER A 180 -3.60 -4.37 -12.72
CA SER A 180 -3.40 -4.18 -11.28
C SER A 180 -4.25 -5.13 -10.45
N THR A 181 -5.48 -5.41 -10.87
CA THR A 181 -6.35 -6.38 -10.20
C THR A 181 -5.73 -7.77 -10.25
N ILE A 182 -5.30 -8.22 -11.44
CA ILE A 182 -4.65 -9.52 -11.61
C ILE A 182 -3.37 -9.59 -10.79
N SER A 183 -2.49 -8.60 -10.92
CA SER A 183 -1.21 -8.60 -10.19
C SER A 183 -1.39 -8.57 -8.69
N THR A 184 -2.28 -7.72 -8.18
CA THR A 184 -2.57 -7.61 -6.74
C THR A 184 -3.16 -8.90 -6.17
N PHE A 185 -3.98 -9.61 -6.95
CA PHE A 185 -4.52 -10.91 -6.55
C PHE A 185 -3.47 -12.01 -6.62
N CYS A 186 -2.71 -12.09 -7.71
CA CYS A 186 -1.79 -13.20 -7.96
C CYS A 186 -0.48 -13.10 -7.17
N MET A 187 0.04 -11.89 -6.90
CA MET A 187 1.34 -11.72 -6.24
C MET A 187 1.43 -12.35 -4.85
N PRO A 188 0.49 -12.14 -3.92
CA PRO A 188 0.56 -12.77 -2.59
C PRO A 188 0.49 -14.30 -2.68
N ILE A 189 -0.34 -14.82 -3.58
CA ILE A 189 -0.48 -16.27 -3.82
C ILE A 189 0.84 -16.84 -4.35
N PHE A 190 1.45 -16.15 -5.33
CA PHE A 190 2.74 -16.57 -5.89
C PHE A 190 3.85 -16.58 -4.83
N ILE A 191 3.92 -15.55 -3.97
CA ILE A 191 4.89 -15.47 -2.88
C ILE A 191 4.67 -16.65 -1.91
N CYS A 192 3.42 -16.92 -1.54
CA CYS A 192 3.09 -18.04 -0.67
C CYS A 192 3.56 -19.38 -1.28
N LEU A 193 3.29 -19.60 -2.58
CA LEU A 193 3.73 -20.82 -3.28
C LEU A 193 5.26 -20.94 -3.33
N VAL A 194 5.99 -19.85 -3.57
CA VAL A 194 7.46 -19.85 -3.57
C VAL A 194 8.00 -20.18 -2.18
N LEU A 195 7.47 -19.55 -1.13
CA LEU A 195 7.88 -19.81 0.25
C LEU A 195 7.58 -21.27 0.65
N SER A 196 6.48 -21.81 0.18
CA SER A 196 6.08 -23.20 0.37
C SER A 196 7.06 -24.18 -0.26
N LEU A 197 7.45 -23.90 -1.48
CA LEU A 197 8.44 -24.71 -2.21
C LEU A 197 9.79 -24.67 -1.52
N LEU A 198 10.24 -23.49 -1.10
CA LEU A 198 11.49 -23.32 -0.35
C LEU A 198 11.44 -24.11 0.98
N TYR A 199 10.32 -24.04 1.69
CA TYR A 199 10.12 -24.82 2.91
C TYR A 199 10.21 -26.33 2.64
N ALA A 200 9.57 -26.83 1.59
CA ALA A 200 9.59 -28.23 1.19
C ALA A 200 11.02 -28.71 0.85
N VAL A 201 11.80 -27.86 0.17
CA VAL A 201 13.22 -28.16 -0.14
C VAL A 201 14.06 -28.21 1.12
N ILE A 202 13.93 -27.22 2.01
CA ILE A 202 14.65 -27.20 3.31
C ILE A 202 14.26 -28.41 4.13
N TRP A 203 12.99 -28.76 4.21
CA TRP A 203 12.51 -29.94 4.91
C TRP A 203 13.11 -31.24 4.33
N GLY A 204 13.18 -31.37 3.02
CA GLY A 204 13.81 -32.53 2.35
C GLY A 204 15.29 -32.67 2.72
N ILE A 205 16.03 -31.57 2.73
CA ILE A 205 17.46 -31.55 3.12
C ILE A 205 17.63 -31.90 4.60
N THR A 206 16.85 -31.30 5.51
CA THR A 206 16.96 -31.56 6.94
C THR A 206 16.54 -33.01 7.30
N SER A 207 15.53 -33.55 6.59
CA SER A 207 15.13 -34.95 6.72
C SER A 207 16.24 -35.90 6.27
N LEU A 208 16.92 -35.60 5.16
CA LEU A 208 18.05 -36.39 4.67
C LEU A 208 19.24 -36.39 5.66
N LEU A 209 19.44 -35.27 6.36
CA LEU A 209 20.49 -35.11 7.36
C LEU A 209 20.07 -35.64 8.76
N SER A 210 18.90 -36.27 8.88
CA SER A 210 18.33 -36.78 10.14
C SER A 210 18.19 -35.69 11.24
N ILE A 211 18.05 -34.44 10.83
CA ILE A 211 17.81 -33.32 11.74
C ILE A 211 16.30 -33.32 12.09
N PRO A 212 15.93 -33.34 13.40
CA PRO A 212 14.51 -33.30 13.77
C PRO A 212 13.86 -32.01 13.30
N PHE A 213 12.81 -32.13 12.49
CA PHE A 213 12.06 -31.03 11.92
C PHE A 213 10.55 -31.31 12.02
N ILE A 214 9.73 -30.29 11.83
CA ILE A 214 8.27 -30.44 11.87
C ILE A 214 7.83 -31.49 10.84
N PRO A 215 6.96 -32.46 11.19
CA PRO A 215 6.48 -33.47 10.26
C PRO A 215 5.90 -32.85 8.99
N PHE A 216 6.29 -33.39 7.84
CA PHE A 216 5.90 -32.87 6.51
C PHE A 216 4.39 -32.75 6.34
N THR A 217 3.64 -33.71 6.87
CA THR A 217 2.17 -33.69 6.85
C THR A 217 1.59 -32.47 7.56
N ILE A 218 2.08 -32.15 8.78
CA ILE A 218 1.62 -30.97 9.53
C ILE A 218 1.96 -29.68 8.76
N ALA A 219 3.14 -29.64 8.15
CA ALA A 219 3.57 -28.49 7.36
C ALA A 219 2.70 -28.31 6.11
N ILE A 220 2.37 -29.37 5.36
CA ILE A 220 1.48 -29.30 4.18
C ILE A 220 0.08 -28.85 4.57
N TYR A 221 -0.50 -29.42 5.62
CA TYR A 221 -1.83 -29.01 6.07
C TYR A 221 -1.82 -27.54 6.53
N GLY A 222 -0.86 -27.15 7.36
CA GLY A 222 -0.71 -25.75 7.77
C GLY A 222 -0.58 -24.79 6.58
N LEU A 223 0.16 -25.19 5.56
CA LEU A 223 0.33 -24.43 4.34
C LEU A 223 -0.96 -24.34 3.49
N ALA A 224 -1.69 -25.43 3.36
CA ALA A 224 -2.97 -25.44 2.64
C ALA A 224 -3.99 -24.51 3.32
N TYR A 225 -4.08 -24.57 4.66
CA TYR A 225 -4.91 -23.63 5.43
C TYR A 225 -4.44 -22.18 5.28
N ALA A 226 -3.13 -21.94 5.29
CA ALA A 226 -2.59 -20.59 5.10
C ALA A 226 -2.90 -20.06 3.69
N LEU A 227 -2.82 -20.88 2.65
CA LEU A 227 -3.19 -20.51 1.27
C LEU A 227 -4.69 -20.17 1.15
N VAL A 228 -5.56 -21.01 1.71
CA VAL A 228 -7.01 -20.74 1.69
C VAL A 228 -7.31 -19.45 2.43
N GLY A 229 -6.80 -19.27 3.64
CA GLY A 229 -6.98 -18.05 4.41
C GLY A 229 -6.40 -16.81 3.70
N LEU A 230 -5.25 -16.93 3.01
CA LEU A 230 -4.69 -15.86 2.20
C LEU A 230 -5.60 -15.47 1.04
N ILE A 231 -6.18 -16.44 0.35
CA ILE A 231 -7.11 -16.19 -0.76
C ILE A 231 -8.37 -15.49 -0.25
N GLU A 232 -8.94 -15.95 0.86
CA GLU A 232 -10.12 -15.33 1.48
C GLU A 232 -9.83 -13.89 1.92
N ILE A 233 -8.73 -13.66 2.64
CA ILE A 233 -8.30 -12.32 3.08
C ILE A 233 -8.06 -11.42 1.86
N ASN A 234 -7.45 -11.94 0.79
CA ASN A 234 -7.17 -11.17 -0.41
C ASN A 234 -8.47 -10.74 -1.11
N ILE A 235 -9.40 -11.67 -1.34
CA ILE A 235 -10.71 -11.38 -1.93
C ILE A 235 -11.47 -10.37 -1.07
N PHE A 236 -11.57 -10.60 0.24
CA PHE A 236 -12.24 -9.69 1.16
C PHE A 236 -11.61 -8.30 1.15
N SER A 237 -10.27 -8.21 1.24
CA SER A 237 -9.54 -6.94 1.21
C SER A 237 -9.75 -6.18 -0.10
N MET A 238 -9.78 -6.87 -1.24
CA MET A 238 -10.04 -6.25 -2.55
C MET A 238 -11.47 -5.70 -2.64
N ILE A 239 -12.47 -6.47 -2.19
CA ILE A 239 -13.87 -6.04 -2.17
C ILE A 239 -14.04 -4.83 -1.24
N MET A 240 -13.51 -4.89 -0.03
CA MET A 240 -13.58 -3.78 0.94
C MET A 240 -12.84 -2.54 0.43
N SER A 241 -11.65 -2.72 -0.14
CA SER A 241 -10.88 -1.63 -0.76
C SER A 241 -11.68 -0.96 -1.88
N TYR A 242 -12.34 -1.74 -2.73
CA TYR A 242 -13.20 -1.22 -3.79
C TYR A 242 -14.40 -0.43 -3.24
N ILE A 243 -15.12 -0.98 -2.26
CA ILE A 243 -16.28 -0.35 -1.64
C ILE A 243 -15.88 0.97 -0.97
N ILE A 244 -14.85 0.95 -0.13
CA ILE A 244 -14.35 2.13 0.57
C ILE A 244 -13.88 3.19 -0.44
N ASN A 245 -13.14 2.79 -1.47
CA ASN A 245 -12.69 3.68 -2.53
C ASN A 245 -13.90 4.36 -3.23
N ARG A 246 -14.96 3.61 -3.53
CA ARG A 246 -16.18 4.16 -4.15
C ARG A 246 -16.89 5.15 -3.24
N ILE A 247 -17.04 4.86 -1.97
CA ILE A 247 -17.71 5.74 -1.00
C ILE A 247 -16.91 7.04 -0.82
N LEU A 248 -15.61 6.94 -0.55
CA LEU A 248 -14.75 8.10 -0.33
C LEU A 248 -14.64 8.98 -1.57
N ASN A 249 -14.39 8.39 -2.74
CA ASN A 249 -14.28 9.19 -3.96
C ASN A 249 -15.61 9.77 -4.38
N HIS A 250 -16.76 9.12 -4.14
CA HIS A 250 -18.06 9.72 -4.39
C HIS A 250 -18.21 11.04 -3.60
N TYR A 251 -17.84 11.02 -2.32
CA TYR A 251 -17.86 12.21 -1.48
C TYR A 251 -16.88 13.29 -1.98
N ILE A 252 -15.63 12.92 -2.26
CA ILE A 252 -14.58 13.83 -2.74
C ILE A 252 -14.97 14.46 -4.08
N VAL A 253 -15.44 13.66 -5.04
CA VAL A 253 -15.86 14.13 -6.36
C VAL A 253 -17.03 15.09 -6.25
N LYS A 254 -18.00 14.84 -5.35
CA LYS A 254 -19.11 15.76 -5.09
C LYS A 254 -18.62 17.11 -4.57
N GLN A 255 -17.56 17.14 -3.78
CA GLN A 255 -17.02 18.36 -3.17
C GLN A 255 -16.03 19.11 -4.10
N LEU A 256 -15.23 18.40 -4.87
CA LEU A 256 -14.11 18.95 -5.64
C LEU A 256 -14.28 18.84 -7.16
N GLY A 257 -15.30 18.14 -7.64
CA GLY A 257 -15.52 17.87 -9.06
C GLY A 257 -14.58 16.82 -9.67
N GLY A 258 -13.78 16.15 -8.84
CA GLY A 258 -12.83 15.12 -9.25
C GLY A 258 -11.91 14.71 -8.11
N THR A 259 -11.00 13.76 -8.37
CA THR A 259 -9.91 13.38 -7.46
C THR A 259 -8.73 14.36 -7.60
N THR A 260 -7.93 14.49 -6.56
CA THR A 260 -6.76 15.40 -6.53
C THR A 260 -5.46 14.64 -6.32
#